data_6bc3935e8e526819bb14b3756a0d3ee0
#
_entry.id   6bc3935e8e526819bb14b3756a0d3ee0
#
_cell.length_a   1.000
_cell.length_b   1.000
_cell.length_c   1.000
_cell.angle_alpha   90.00
_cell.angle_beta   90.00
_cell.angle_gamma   90.00
#
_symmetry.space_group_name_H-M   'P 1'
#
loop_
_entity.id
_entity.type
_entity.pdbx_description
1 polymer ?
#
loop_
_entity_poly.entity_id
_entity_poly.type
_entity_poly.pdbx_seq_one_letter_code
_entity_poly.pdbx_strand_id
1 'polypeptide(L)'
;MGAVLLALAIIFTQLSLIAFGGGNTILPEMQRQVVDIHHWMTAQEFSALFAMAQAAPGPNMMIVPLVGWHVAGLSGLLVTSTAKFLPSSLITVFVMRGWSKFKDKKWRRVLQLALQPVTVGTVLASAWIISEAAAINTLLIIMVVIATLLSLIKKVHPLHALIAGAVFGVVLL
;
A
#
# COMPACT_ATOMS: atom_id res chain seq x y z
N MET A 1 -9.01 11.20 21.72
CA MET A 1 -9.65 10.53 20.56
C MET A 1 -9.81 11.49 19.38
N GLY A 2 -10.38 12.69 19.53
CA GLY A 2 -10.53 13.65 18.42
C GLY A 2 -9.24 14.06 17.73
N ALA A 3 -8.16 14.31 18.47
CA ALA A 3 -6.86 14.67 17.90
C ALA A 3 -6.26 13.55 17.02
N VAL A 4 -6.43 12.27 17.42
CA VAL A 4 -5.97 11.12 16.64
C VAL A 4 -6.77 10.99 15.34
N LEU A 5 -8.10 11.16 15.40
CA LEU A 5 -8.94 11.13 14.19
C LEU A 5 -8.61 12.26 13.22
N LEU A 6 -8.33 13.46 13.75
CA LEU A 6 -7.90 14.59 12.92
C LEU A 6 -6.54 14.32 12.27
N ALA A 7 -5.57 13.78 13.01
CA ALA A 7 -4.27 13.39 12.46
C ALA A 7 -4.42 12.32 11.36
N LEU A 8 -5.24 11.28 11.59
CA LEU A 8 -5.57 10.27 10.58
C LEU A 8 -6.18 10.92 9.33
N ALA A 9 -7.14 11.82 9.49
CA ALA A 9 -7.78 12.51 8.37
C ALA A 9 -6.75 13.32 7.54
N ILE A 10 -5.88 14.07 8.19
CA ILE A 10 -4.86 14.89 7.52
C ILE A 10 -3.87 13.99 6.77
N ILE A 11 -3.29 12.99 7.46
CA ILE A 11 -2.28 12.08 6.88
C ILE A 11 -2.86 11.36 5.67
N PHE A 12 -4.03 10.73 5.80
CA PHE A 12 -4.61 9.95 4.70
C PHE A 12 -5.12 10.81 3.55
N THR A 13 -5.51 12.07 3.81
CA THR A 13 -5.78 13.05 2.74
C THR A 13 -4.50 13.40 1.98
N GLN A 14 -3.39 13.67 2.67
CA GLN A 14 -2.10 13.93 2.03
C GLN A 14 -1.64 12.73 1.21
N LEU A 15 -1.71 11.51 1.77
CA LEU A 15 -1.43 10.27 1.05
C LEU A 15 -2.35 10.05 -0.16
N SER A 16 -3.59 10.52 -0.10
CA SER A 16 -4.51 10.49 -1.24
C SER A 16 -4.03 11.37 -2.39
N LEU A 17 -3.51 12.55 -2.08
CA LEU A 17 -3.06 13.53 -3.08
C LEU A 17 -1.74 13.14 -3.76
N ILE A 18 -0.85 12.45 -3.04
CA ILE A 18 0.46 12.03 -3.57
C ILE A 18 0.47 10.62 -4.18
N ALA A 19 -0.67 9.93 -4.24
CA ALA A 19 -0.79 8.56 -4.73
C ALA A 19 -0.66 8.45 -6.26
N PHE A 20 0.39 9.02 -6.84
CA PHE A 20 0.68 8.91 -8.28
C PHE A 20 1.18 7.51 -8.60
N GLY A 21 0.51 6.81 -9.53
CA GLY A 21 0.91 5.47 -9.96
C GLY A 21 0.25 4.31 -9.21
N GLY A 22 -0.65 4.59 -8.29
CA GLY A 22 -1.43 3.57 -7.58
C GLY A 22 -1.21 3.54 -6.07
N GLY A 23 -1.95 2.67 -5.39
CA GLY A 23 -1.96 2.63 -3.93
C GLY A 23 -0.64 2.19 -3.31
N ASN A 24 0.07 1.26 -3.95
CA ASN A 24 1.32 0.73 -3.41
C ASN A 24 2.45 1.77 -3.34
N THR A 25 2.37 2.84 -4.13
CA THR A 25 3.39 3.90 -4.14
C THR A 25 3.43 4.73 -2.86
N ILE A 26 2.37 4.70 -2.06
CA ILE A 26 2.29 5.46 -0.81
C ILE A 26 2.60 4.62 0.43
N LEU A 27 2.85 3.32 0.28
CA LEU A 27 3.12 2.42 1.41
C LEU A 27 4.32 2.85 2.25
N PRO A 28 5.47 3.28 1.67
CA PRO A 28 6.60 3.75 2.46
C PRO A 28 6.25 4.96 3.33
N GLU A 29 5.54 5.93 2.75
CA GLU A 29 5.13 7.12 3.49
C GLU A 29 4.05 6.79 4.52
N MET A 30 3.11 5.89 4.20
CA MET A 30 2.12 5.42 5.17
C MET A 30 2.80 4.76 6.36
N GLN A 31 3.75 3.84 6.14
CA GLN A 31 4.52 3.20 7.20
C GLN A 31 5.27 4.25 8.02
N ARG A 32 5.98 5.16 7.38
CA ARG A 32 6.71 6.23 8.07
C ARG A 32 5.78 7.05 8.99
N GLN A 33 4.60 7.39 8.53
CA GLN A 33 3.64 8.16 9.33
C GLN A 33 3.13 7.37 10.55
N VAL A 34 2.70 6.11 10.35
CA VAL A 34 2.02 5.36 11.41
C VAL A 34 2.99 4.63 12.35
N VAL A 35 4.21 4.30 11.89
CA VAL A 35 5.24 3.59 12.67
C VAL A 35 6.26 4.56 13.25
N ASP A 36 6.94 5.34 12.37
CA ASP A 36 8.13 6.09 12.78
C ASP A 36 7.79 7.44 13.42
N ILE A 37 6.74 8.13 12.96
CA ILE A 37 6.38 9.48 13.44
C ILE A 37 5.37 9.41 14.59
N HIS A 38 4.28 8.68 14.39
CA HIS A 38 3.19 8.66 15.35
C HIS A 38 3.24 7.48 16.32
N HIS A 39 4.06 6.46 16.05
CA HIS A 39 4.22 5.26 16.87
C HIS A 39 2.89 4.59 17.22
N TRP A 40 1.94 4.58 16.28
CA TRP A 40 0.62 3.96 16.47
C TRP A 40 0.66 2.45 16.34
N MET A 41 1.68 1.92 15.67
CA MET A 41 1.93 0.49 15.52
C MET A 41 3.41 0.22 15.24
N THR A 42 3.82 -1.03 15.38
CA THR A 42 5.16 -1.49 15.03
C THR A 42 5.27 -1.80 13.52
N ALA A 43 6.49 -1.89 13.01
CA ALA A 43 6.73 -2.29 11.62
C ALA A 43 6.21 -3.70 11.31
N GLN A 44 6.28 -4.62 12.29
CA GLN A 44 5.72 -5.97 12.18
C GLN A 44 4.20 -5.96 12.06
N GLU A 45 3.52 -5.19 12.91
CA GLU A 45 2.06 -5.03 12.84
C GLU A 45 1.62 -4.43 11.52
N PHE A 46 2.34 -3.40 11.03
CA PHE A 46 2.08 -2.82 9.71
C PHE A 46 2.21 -3.85 8.59
N SER A 47 3.29 -4.65 8.61
CA SER A 47 3.50 -5.73 7.62
C SER A 47 2.42 -6.81 7.70
N ALA A 48 1.98 -7.18 8.91
CA ALA A 48 0.90 -8.14 9.10
C ALA A 48 -0.44 -7.61 8.55
N LEU A 49 -0.77 -6.34 8.82
CA LEU A 49 -1.97 -5.68 8.27
C LEU A 49 -1.91 -5.59 6.74
N PHE A 50 -0.73 -5.32 6.18
CA PHE A 50 -0.53 -5.32 4.74
C PHE A 50 -0.74 -6.70 4.13
N ALA A 51 -0.16 -7.75 4.73
CA ALA A 51 -0.34 -9.13 4.28
C ALA A 51 -1.81 -9.55 4.33
N MET A 52 -2.54 -9.22 5.41
CA MET A 52 -3.98 -9.44 5.52
C MET A 52 -4.77 -8.71 4.42
N ALA A 53 -4.40 -7.46 4.13
CA ALA A 53 -5.03 -6.67 3.08
C ALA A 53 -4.82 -7.28 1.69
N GLN A 54 -3.66 -7.88 1.44
CA GLN A 54 -3.35 -8.54 0.16
C GLN A 54 -4.01 -9.92 0.03
N ALA A 55 -4.22 -10.62 1.13
CA ALA A 55 -4.90 -11.91 1.14
C ALA A 55 -6.42 -11.77 0.95
N ALA A 56 -7.00 -10.64 1.37
CA ALA A 56 -8.43 -10.40 1.25
C ALA A 56 -8.82 -10.10 -0.20
N PRO A 57 -9.89 -10.71 -0.72
CA PRO A 57 -10.42 -10.36 -2.04
C PRO A 57 -11.01 -8.94 -1.97
N GLY A 58 -10.42 -7.98 -2.72
CA GLY A 58 -10.91 -6.61 -2.69
C GLY A 58 -9.96 -5.59 -3.34
N PRO A 59 -10.23 -4.30 -3.14
CA PRO A 59 -9.35 -3.25 -3.64
C PRO A 59 -7.95 -3.34 -3.04
N ASN A 60 -6.93 -3.07 -3.83
CA ASN A 60 -5.51 -3.16 -3.44
C ASN A 60 -5.12 -2.29 -2.23
N MET A 61 -6.00 -1.38 -1.81
CA MET A 61 -5.77 -0.45 -0.69
C MET A 61 -6.58 -0.79 0.58
N MET A 62 -6.91 -2.07 0.79
CA MET A 62 -7.58 -2.52 2.03
C MET A 62 -6.74 -2.28 3.29
N ILE A 63 -5.43 -2.07 3.15
CA ILE A 63 -4.58 -1.68 4.29
C ILE A 63 -5.04 -0.35 4.94
N VAL A 64 -5.57 0.60 4.18
CA VAL A 64 -5.99 1.91 4.68
C VAL A 64 -7.08 1.80 5.77
N PRO A 65 -8.23 1.15 5.51
CA PRO A 65 -9.23 0.93 6.55
C PRO A 65 -8.71 0.06 7.71
N LEU A 66 -7.82 -0.91 7.46
CA LEU A 66 -7.25 -1.75 8.52
C LEU A 66 -6.35 -0.96 9.46
N VAL A 67 -5.50 -0.07 8.94
CA VAL A 67 -4.71 0.86 9.76
C VAL A 67 -5.62 1.76 10.58
N GLY A 68 -6.65 2.33 9.98
CA GLY A 68 -7.63 3.15 10.69
C GLY A 68 -8.32 2.39 11.81
N TRP A 69 -8.72 1.15 11.54
CA TRP A 69 -9.32 0.27 12.54
C TRP A 69 -8.35 -0.04 13.70
N HIS A 70 -7.10 -0.36 13.38
CA HIS A 70 -6.08 -0.65 14.39
C HIS A 70 -5.86 0.54 15.34
N VAL A 71 -5.83 1.76 14.81
CA VAL A 71 -5.52 2.98 15.57
C VAL A 71 -6.71 3.50 16.38
N ALA A 72 -7.91 3.50 15.82
CA ALA A 72 -9.08 4.15 16.43
C ALA A 72 -10.40 3.40 16.19
N GLY A 73 -10.37 2.09 15.95
CA GLY A 73 -11.53 1.25 15.75
C GLY A 73 -12.40 1.70 14.58
N LEU A 74 -13.71 1.54 14.69
CA LEU A 74 -14.67 1.87 13.62
C LEU A 74 -14.59 3.32 13.16
N SER A 75 -14.38 4.26 14.08
CA SER A 75 -14.23 5.68 13.74
C SER A 75 -12.96 5.94 12.92
N GLY A 76 -11.85 5.28 13.27
CA GLY A 76 -10.61 5.35 12.50
C GLY A 76 -10.77 4.76 11.10
N LEU A 77 -11.40 3.60 10.98
CA LEU A 77 -11.70 2.96 9.69
C LEU A 77 -12.48 3.90 8.77
N LEU A 78 -13.55 4.52 9.27
CA LEU A 78 -14.38 5.43 8.46
C LEU A 78 -13.62 6.69 8.06
N VAL A 79 -12.86 7.29 8.98
CA VAL A 79 -12.08 8.49 8.73
C VAL A 79 -10.97 8.23 7.71
N THR A 80 -10.17 7.17 7.86
CA THR A 80 -9.09 6.85 6.93
C THR A 80 -9.62 6.50 5.55
N SER A 81 -10.70 5.74 5.47
CA SER A 81 -11.34 5.38 4.19
C SER A 81 -11.85 6.61 3.45
N THR A 82 -12.59 7.48 4.14
CA THR A 82 -13.11 8.71 3.51
C THR A 82 -11.97 9.67 3.13
N ALA A 83 -11.01 9.89 4.00
CA ALA A 83 -9.87 10.77 3.77
C ALA A 83 -8.97 10.27 2.62
N LYS A 84 -8.85 8.96 2.43
CA LYS A 84 -8.04 8.38 1.35
C LYS A 84 -8.76 8.35 0.01
N PHE A 85 -10.01 7.87 -0.01
CA PHE A 85 -10.68 7.60 -1.27
C PHE A 85 -11.44 8.80 -1.84
N LEU A 86 -11.99 9.68 -1.01
CA LEU A 86 -12.82 10.79 -1.48
C LEU A 86 -12.01 11.83 -2.26
N PRO A 87 -10.85 12.34 -1.80
CA PRO A 87 -10.07 13.32 -2.57
C PRO A 87 -9.56 12.76 -3.90
N SER A 88 -9.00 11.55 -3.89
CA SER A 88 -8.48 10.91 -5.12
C SER A 88 -9.60 10.64 -6.13
N SER A 89 -10.78 10.23 -5.68
CA SER A 89 -11.93 10.00 -6.56
C SER A 89 -12.42 11.31 -7.20
N LEU A 90 -12.53 12.39 -6.42
CA LEU A 90 -12.91 13.69 -6.94
C LEU A 90 -11.91 14.19 -7.99
N ILE A 91 -10.60 14.14 -7.66
CA ILE A 91 -9.54 14.55 -8.59
C ILE A 91 -9.60 13.71 -9.87
N THR A 92 -9.76 12.40 -9.74
CA THR A 92 -9.86 11.50 -10.90
C THR A 92 -11.02 11.87 -11.80
N VAL A 93 -12.20 12.14 -11.25
CA VAL A 93 -13.38 12.55 -12.03
C VAL A 93 -13.12 13.88 -12.76
N PHE A 94 -12.56 14.88 -12.07
CA PHE A 94 -12.23 16.18 -12.69
C PHE A 94 -11.16 16.05 -13.79
N VAL A 95 -10.09 15.31 -13.49
CA VAL A 95 -8.99 15.07 -14.44
C VAL A 95 -9.52 14.31 -15.66
N MET A 96 -10.33 13.27 -15.50
CA MET A 96 -10.87 12.51 -16.62
C MET A 96 -11.77 13.35 -17.53
N ARG A 97 -12.59 14.23 -16.97
CA ARG A 97 -13.41 15.17 -17.77
C ARG A 97 -12.56 16.12 -18.62
N GLY A 98 -11.45 16.64 -18.05
CA GLY A 98 -10.51 17.48 -18.79
C GLY A 98 -9.61 16.69 -19.75
N TRP A 99 -9.21 15.49 -19.35
CA TRP A 99 -8.22 14.64 -20.06
C TRP A 99 -8.68 14.21 -21.46
N SER A 100 -9.99 14.02 -21.63
CA SER A 100 -10.57 13.69 -22.92
C SER A 100 -10.40 14.80 -23.97
N LYS A 101 -10.36 16.07 -23.54
CA LYS A 101 -10.14 17.22 -24.40
C LYS A 101 -8.68 17.36 -24.89
N PHE A 102 -7.73 16.72 -24.20
CA PHE A 102 -6.29 16.85 -24.47
C PHE A 102 -5.64 15.53 -24.95
N LYS A 103 -6.44 14.62 -25.55
CA LYS A 103 -5.97 13.29 -25.97
C LYS A 103 -4.72 13.32 -26.84
N ASP A 104 -4.62 14.29 -27.76
CA ASP A 104 -3.60 14.36 -28.79
C ASP A 104 -2.42 15.29 -28.43
N LYS A 105 -2.39 15.84 -27.22
CA LYS A 105 -1.33 16.76 -26.81
C LYS A 105 -0.05 16.02 -26.41
N LYS A 106 1.09 16.43 -26.97
CA LYS A 106 2.41 15.82 -26.71
C LYS A 106 2.81 15.84 -25.22
N TRP A 107 2.47 16.90 -24.49
CA TRP A 107 2.80 17.02 -23.06
C TRP A 107 2.19 15.90 -22.20
N ARG A 108 1.01 15.39 -22.58
CA ARG A 108 0.36 14.27 -21.90
C ARG A 108 1.21 13.01 -21.94
N ARG A 109 1.78 12.69 -23.13
CA ARG A 109 2.67 11.53 -23.29
C ARG A 109 3.95 11.71 -22.48
N VAL A 110 4.52 12.91 -22.47
CA VAL A 110 5.71 13.24 -21.69
C VAL A 110 5.42 13.04 -20.19
N LEU A 111 4.30 13.56 -19.69
CA LEU A 111 3.91 13.41 -18.30
C LEU A 111 3.72 11.94 -17.92
N GLN A 112 3.04 11.14 -18.75
CA GLN A 112 2.88 9.71 -18.52
C GLN A 112 4.22 8.96 -18.45
N LEU A 113 5.14 9.24 -19.39
CA LEU A 113 6.45 8.62 -19.41
C LEU A 113 7.33 9.06 -18.23
N ALA A 114 7.23 10.31 -17.80
CA ALA A 114 7.98 10.82 -16.64
C ALA A 114 7.50 10.23 -15.31
N LEU A 115 6.22 9.88 -15.18
CA LEU A 115 5.68 9.29 -13.97
C LEU A 115 5.97 7.79 -13.83
N GLN A 116 6.25 7.07 -14.93
CA GLN A 116 6.53 5.63 -14.88
C GLN A 116 7.72 5.26 -13.99
N PRO A 117 8.93 5.87 -14.11
CA PRO A 117 10.06 5.52 -13.26
C PRO A 117 9.82 5.85 -11.79
N VAL A 118 9.07 6.90 -11.49
CA VAL A 118 8.67 7.24 -10.10
C VAL A 118 7.81 6.14 -9.50
N THR A 119 6.82 5.65 -10.27
CA THR A 119 5.95 4.53 -9.83
C THR A 119 6.77 3.26 -9.59
N VAL A 120 7.67 2.90 -10.51
CA VAL A 120 8.53 1.71 -10.35
C VAL A 120 9.42 1.86 -9.12
N GLY A 121 10.05 3.00 -8.92
CA GLY A 121 10.91 3.27 -7.77
C GLY A 121 10.16 3.16 -6.44
N THR A 122 8.96 3.72 -6.35
CA THR A 122 8.15 3.66 -5.12
C THR A 122 7.60 2.26 -4.83
N VAL A 123 7.26 1.46 -5.85
CA VAL A 123 6.88 0.04 -5.68
C VAL A 123 8.05 -0.79 -5.18
N LEU A 124 9.26 -0.58 -5.72
CA LEU A 124 10.48 -1.25 -5.23
C LEU A 124 10.81 -0.86 -3.79
N ALA A 125 10.70 0.43 -3.44
CA ALA A 125 10.88 0.89 -2.07
C ALA A 125 9.87 0.24 -1.11
N SER A 126 8.60 0.13 -1.52
CA SER A 126 7.56 -0.56 -0.75
C SER A 126 7.90 -2.04 -0.52
N ALA A 127 8.34 -2.73 -1.58
CA ALA A 127 8.74 -4.13 -1.49
C ALA A 127 9.92 -4.32 -0.53
N TRP A 128 10.90 -3.43 -0.58
CA TRP A 128 12.04 -3.45 0.32
C TRP A 128 11.62 -3.29 1.78
N ILE A 129 10.87 -2.23 2.10
CA ILE A 129 10.42 -1.91 3.46
C ILE A 129 9.59 -3.05 4.07
N ILE A 130 8.67 -3.61 3.29
CA ILE A 130 7.82 -4.72 3.76
C ILE A 130 8.65 -5.99 3.97
N SER A 131 9.59 -6.27 3.06
CA SER A 131 10.49 -7.43 3.19
C SER A 131 11.39 -7.31 4.41
N GLU A 132 11.95 -6.13 4.68
CA GLU A 132 12.78 -5.86 5.85
C GLU A 132 11.98 -6.05 7.16
N ALA A 133 10.77 -5.52 7.22
CA ALA A 133 9.91 -5.66 8.39
C ALA A 133 9.42 -7.12 8.62
N ALA A 134 9.28 -7.91 7.55
CA ALA A 134 8.87 -9.32 7.62
C ALA A 134 10.06 -10.26 7.89
N ALA A 135 11.28 -9.90 7.51
CA ALA A 135 12.48 -10.75 7.55
C ALA A 135 13.17 -10.74 8.92
N ILE A 136 12.47 -11.15 9.98
CA ILE A 136 12.95 -11.12 11.37
C ILE A 136 14.00 -12.20 11.64
N ASN A 137 13.98 -13.32 10.91
CA ASN A 137 14.92 -14.42 11.05
C ASN A 137 15.36 -15.00 9.69
N THR A 138 16.42 -15.81 9.70
CA THR A 138 17.00 -16.39 8.48
C THR A 138 15.98 -17.21 7.68
N LEU A 139 15.07 -17.91 8.34
CA LEU A 139 14.05 -18.72 7.69
C LEU A 139 13.08 -17.85 6.89
N LEU A 140 12.63 -16.73 7.46
CA LEU A 140 11.76 -15.78 6.78
C LEU A 140 12.47 -15.09 5.60
N ILE A 141 13.77 -14.80 5.71
CA ILE A 141 14.56 -14.29 4.58
C ILE A 141 14.57 -15.29 3.43
N ILE A 142 14.82 -16.58 3.72
CA ILE A 142 14.77 -17.64 2.70
C ILE A 142 13.39 -17.72 2.06
N MET A 143 12.32 -17.63 2.84
CA MET A 143 10.95 -17.62 2.32
C MET A 143 10.69 -16.43 1.39
N VAL A 144 11.13 -15.22 1.74
CA VAL A 144 11.02 -14.02 0.90
C VAL A 144 11.75 -14.23 -0.43
N VAL A 145 12.99 -14.76 -0.39
CA VAL A 145 13.78 -15.05 -1.60
C VAL A 145 13.06 -16.08 -2.48
N ILE A 146 12.58 -17.19 -1.90
CA ILE A 146 11.86 -18.24 -2.64
C ILE A 146 10.58 -17.67 -3.25
N ALA A 147 9.78 -16.93 -2.49
CA ALA A 147 8.54 -16.31 -2.99
C ALA A 147 8.82 -15.33 -4.14
N THR A 148 9.90 -14.55 -4.04
CA THR A 148 10.33 -13.64 -5.10
C THR A 148 10.73 -14.41 -6.37
N LEU A 149 11.54 -15.46 -6.24
CA LEU A 149 11.93 -16.29 -7.38
C LEU A 149 10.73 -17.00 -8.03
N LEU A 150 9.80 -17.52 -7.22
CA LEU A 150 8.58 -18.13 -7.71
C LEU A 150 7.69 -17.13 -8.46
N SER A 151 7.62 -15.89 -8.02
CA SER A 151 6.83 -14.84 -8.67
C SER A 151 7.37 -14.44 -10.05
N LEU A 152 8.66 -14.68 -10.34
CA LEU A 152 9.25 -14.48 -11.67
C LEU A 152 8.82 -15.54 -12.68
N ILE A 153 8.30 -16.67 -12.21
CA ILE A 153 7.83 -17.77 -13.06
C ILE A 153 6.39 -17.45 -13.50
N LYS A 154 6.20 -17.06 -14.75
CA LYS A 154 4.90 -16.65 -15.33
C LYS A 154 3.73 -17.64 -15.15
N LYS A 155 4.01 -18.90 -14.80
CA LYS A 155 3.00 -19.97 -14.63
C LYS A 155 2.49 -20.11 -13.20
N VAL A 156 3.14 -19.49 -12.21
CA VAL A 156 2.74 -19.61 -10.80
C VAL A 156 1.81 -18.45 -10.45
N HIS A 157 0.58 -18.79 -10.08
CA HIS A 157 -0.37 -17.78 -9.63
C HIS A 157 0.05 -17.26 -8.24
N PRO A 158 0.03 -15.95 -7.97
CA PRO A 158 0.45 -15.37 -6.67
C PRO A 158 -0.22 -15.99 -5.44
N LEU A 159 -1.48 -16.46 -5.58
CA LEU A 159 -2.19 -17.17 -4.50
C LEU A 159 -1.49 -18.46 -4.05
N HIS A 160 -0.82 -19.20 -4.96
CA HIS A 160 -0.09 -20.40 -4.54
C HIS A 160 1.12 -20.05 -3.66
N ALA A 161 1.82 -18.95 -3.97
CA ALA A 161 2.91 -18.47 -3.15
C ALA A 161 2.43 -18.01 -1.76
N LEU A 162 1.27 -17.33 -1.70
CA LEU A 162 0.64 -16.92 -0.43
C LEU A 162 0.23 -18.12 0.42
N ILE A 163 -0.45 -19.11 -0.18
CA ILE A 163 -0.90 -20.32 0.54
C ILE A 163 0.32 -21.12 1.03
N ALA A 164 1.33 -21.30 0.17
CA ALA A 164 2.56 -21.99 0.55
C ALA A 164 3.25 -21.24 1.70
N GLY A 165 3.41 -19.93 1.60
CA GLY A 165 3.98 -19.11 2.67
C GLY A 165 3.22 -19.20 3.98
N ALA A 166 1.87 -19.19 3.94
CA ALA A 166 1.04 -19.33 5.13
C ALA A 166 1.18 -20.73 5.78
N VAL A 167 1.16 -21.79 4.98
CA VAL A 167 1.34 -23.17 5.47
C VAL A 167 2.72 -23.35 6.08
N PHE A 168 3.79 -22.89 5.41
CA PHE A 168 5.15 -22.95 5.95
C PHE A 168 5.30 -22.10 7.22
N GLY A 169 4.69 -20.93 7.27
CA GLY A 169 4.68 -20.08 8.46
C GLY A 169 4.07 -20.77 9.68
N VAL A 170 2.91 -21.44 9.50
CA VAL A 170 2.22 -22.15 10.59
C VAL A 170 2.98 -23.43 11.05
N VAL A 171 3.71 -24.10 10.14
CA VAL A 171 4.38 -25.37 10.44
C VAL A 171 5.79 -25.15 11.03
N LEU A 172 6.48 -24.07 10.69
CA LEU A 172 7.89 -23.84 11.01
C LEU A 172 8.12 -22.69 12.01
N LEU A 173 7.14 -21.87 12.30
CA LEU A 173 7.15 -20.80 13.30
C LEU A 173 6.19 -21.10 14.43
#